data_86dde808e0360f6fb8cc7226925ec080
#
_entry.id   86dde808e0360f6fb8cc7226925ec080
#
_cell.length_a   1.000
_cell.length_b   1.000
_cell.length_c   1.000
_cell.angle_alpha   90.00
_cell.angle_beta   90.00
_cell.angle_gamma   90.00
#
_symmetry.space_group_name_H-M   'P 1'
#
loop_
_entity.id
_entity.type
_entity.pdbx_description
1 polymer ?
#
loop_
_entity_poly.entity_id
_entity_poly.type
_entity_poly.pdbx_seq_one_letter_code
_entity_poly.pdbx_strand_id
1 'polypeptide(L)'
;MIRVLIAFALFVTALATPVHAQIGIDIGIHLPGPPALFVVQGSPVYYAPNAPANVFFYAHQYWVFTNGWYVGPTWNGPWALVEPQYVPQPLLQVPVGYYPVRPPHWQEWRRDGPPRWEAHSGREWHEEAHERDWREHEEHWGRGCPPGLAKQGRC
;
A
#
# COMPACT_ATOMS: atom_id res chain seq x y z
N MET A 1 12.89 -45.09 -49.66
CA MET A 1 12.23 -44.98 -48.37
C MET A 1 13.00 -44.01 -47.42
N ILE A 2 13.34 -42.79 -47.87
CA ILE A 2 14.15 -41.81 -47.04
C ILE A 2 13.50 -40.41 -47.07
N ARG A 3 12.20 -40.31 -47.40
CA ARG A 3 11.53 -39.00 -47.53
C ARG A 3 10.46 -38.67 -46.49
N VAL A 4 10.33 -39.46 -45.43
CA VAL A 4 9.27 -39.29 -44.41
C VAL A 4 9.77 -38.87 -43.02
N LEU A 5 11.09 -38.78 -42.80
CA LEU A 5 11.65 -38.49 -41.49
C LEU A 5 12.07 -37.01 -41.22
N ILE A 6 11.77 -36.09 -42.17
CA ILE A 6 12.16 -34.64 -41.99
C ILE A 6 11.01 -33.76 -41.53
N ALA A 7 9.79 -34.29 -41.38
CA ALA A 7 8.61 -33.47 -41.05
C ALA A 7 8.23 -33.40 -39.56
N PHE A 8 9.03 -33.96 -38.65
CA PHE A 8 8.66 -34.02 -37.21
C PHE A 8 9.55 -33.22 -36.29
N ALA A 9 10.48 -32.43 -36.84
CA ALA A 9 11.48 -31.71 -36.00
C ALA A 9 11.27 -30.22 -35.83
N LEU A 10 10.08 -29.66 -36.17
CA LEU A 10 9.88 -28.20 -36.20
C LEU A 10 8.62 -27.72 -35.45
N PHE A 11 8.23 -28.36 -34.36
CA PHE A 11 7.12 -27.82 -33.56
C PHE A 11 7.34 -27.91 -32.05
N VAL A 12 8.53 -27.52 -31.57
CA VAL A 12 8.74 -27.13 -30.17
C VAL A 12 9.01 -25.63 -30.15
N THR A 13 8.03 -24.83 -30.52
CA THR A 13 8.03 -23.44 -30.14
C THR A 13 7.74 -23.38 -28.66
N ALA A 14 8.78 -23.13 -27.88
CA ALA A 14 8.70 -22.85 -26.46
C ALA A 14 7.69 -21.71 -26.25
N LEU A 15 6.56 -22.03 -25.61
CA LEU A 15 5.66 -21.06 -24.99
C LEU A 15 6.42 -20.44 -23.82
N ALA A 16 7.28 -19.48 -24.10
CA ALA A 16 7.87 -18.62 -23.08
C ALA A 16 6.74 -17.73 -22.55
N THR A 17 6.06 -18.20 -21.50
CA THR A 17 5.18 -17.33 -20.73
C THR A 17 6.03 -16.23 -20.11
N PRO A 18 5.70 -14.94 -20.31
CA PRO A 18 6.41 -13.87 -19.65
C PRO A 18 6.21 -14.03 -18.14
N VAL A 19 7.26 -14.37 -17.43
CA VAL A 19 7.29 -14.30 -15.97
C VAL A 19 7.31 -12.82 -15.61
N HIS A 20 6.17 -12.27 -15.28
CA HIS A 20 6.10 -10.93 -14.71
C HIS A 20 6.73 -11.03 -13.30
N ALA A 21 7.95 -10.57 -13.16
CA ALA A 21 8.55 -10.35 -11.87
C ALA A 21 7.75 -9.25 -11.16
N GLN A 22 6.87 -9.65 -10.25
CA GLN A 22 6.23 -8.69 -9.35
C GLN A 22 7.29 -8.20 -8.38
N ILE A 23 7.66 -6.95 -8.49
CA ILE A 23 8.50 -6.28 -7.50
C ILE A 23 7.63 -6.13 -6.25
N GLY A 24 7.81 -7.03 -5.29
CA GLY A 24 7.14 -6.93 -3.98
C GLY A 24 7.77 -5.80 -3.18
N ILE A 25 6.93 -4.90 -2.67
CA ILE A 25 7.35 -3.84 -1.75
C ILE A 25 7.28 -4.41 -0.34
N ASP A 26 8.35 -4.25 0.44
CA ASP A 26 8.30 -4.49 1.87
C ASP A 26 7.75 -3.23 2.56
N ILE A 27 6.53 -3.35 3.09
CA ILE A 27 5.84 -2.26 3.80
C ILE A 27 6.06 -2.34 5.32
N GLY A 28 7.02 -3.16 5.78
CA GLY A 28 7.34 -3.31 7.20
C GLY A 28 6.25 -3.97 8.03
N ILE A 29 5.21 -4.54 7.41
CA ILE A 29 4.13 -5.24 8.11
C ILE A 29 4.43 -6.72 8.13
N HIS A 30 4.81 -7.19 9.31
CA HIS A 30 5.07 -8.61 9.55
C HIS A 30 4.01 -9.15 10.52
N LEU A 31 3.13 -10.01 10.01
CA LEU A 31 2.18 -10.73 10.83
C LEU A 31 2.81 -12.06 11.26
N PRO A 32 2.72 -12.44 12.54
CA PRO A 32 3.32 -13.68 13.04
C PRO A 32 2.65 -14.95 12.50
N GLY A 33 1.51 -14.82 11.86
CA GLY A 33 0.73 -15.88 11.27
C GLY A 33 -0.48 -15.36 10.52
N PRO A 34 -1.28 -16.23 9.88
CA PRO A 34 -2.51 -15.83 9.22
C PRO A 34 -3.44 -15.12 10.23
N PRO A 35 -3.92 -13.89 9.92
CA PRO A 35 -4.78 -13.16 10.83
C PRO A 35 -6.17 -13.78 10.92
N ALA A 36 -6.79 -13.72 12.10
CA ALA A 36 -8.21 -14.02 12.23
C ALA A 36 -9.02 -12.93 11.53
N LEU A 37 -9.87 -13.34 10.58
CA LEU A 37 -10.66 -12.45 9.75
C LEU A 37 -12.12 -12.44 10.21
N PHE A 38 -12.70 -11.26 10.34
CA PHE A 38 -14.09 -11.03 10.71
C PHE A 38 -14.79 -10.22 9.61
N VAL A 39 -16.05 -10.52 9.37
CA VAL A 39 -16.82 -9.83 8.33
C VAL A 39 -17.14 -8.39 8.77
N VAL A 40 -16.98 -7.44 7.86
CA VAL A 40 -17.51 -6.09 8.01
C VAL A 40 -19.01 -6.12 7.77
N GLN A 41 -19.82 -5.67 8.73
CA GLN A 41 -21.27 -5.72 8.61
C GLN A 41 -21.78 -4.99 7.36
N GLY A 42 -22.62 -5.65 6.58
CA GLY A 42 -23.17 -5.09 5.36
C GLY A 42 -22.21 -4.98 4.17
N SER A 43 -21.04 -5.60 4.27
CA SER A 43 -20.01 -5.56 3.23
C SER A 43 -19.46 -6.96 2.92
N PRO A 44 -19.01 -7.23 1.70
CA PRO A 44 -18.29 -8.47 1.36
C PRO A 44 -16.82 -8.47 1.84
N VAL A 45 -16.41 -7.46 2.57
CA VAL A 45 -15.03 -7.29 3.07
C VAL A 45 -14.88 -7.96 4.43
N TYR A 46 -13.74 -8.59 4.65
CA TYR A 46 -13.31 -9.05 5.97
C TYR A 46 -12.18 -8.15 6.48
N TYR A 47 -12.05 -8.04 7.79
CA TYR A 47 -10.98 -7.27 8.44
C TYR A 47 -10.31 -8.06 9.56
N ALA A 48 -9.10 -7.70 9.92
CA ALA A 48 -8.33 -8.32 11.01
C ALA A 48 -8.24 -7.35 12.20
N PRO A 49 -9.10 -7.47 13.23
CA PRO A 49 -9.15 -6.51 14.35
C PRO A 49 -7.89 -6.50 15.21
N ASN A 50 -7.17 -7.62 15.27
CA ASN A 50 -5.99 -7.79 16.13
C ASN A 50 -4.66 -7.65 15.35
N ALA A 51 -4.71 -7.26 14.09
CA ALA A 51 -3.50 -7.00 13.33
C ALA A 51 -2.84 -5.67 13.75
N PRO A 52 -1.51 -5.58 13.69
CA PRO A 52 -0.79 -4.33 13.98
C PRO A 52 -0.96 -3.28 12.86
N ALA A 53 -1.73 -3.59 11.82
CA ALA A 53 -2.02 -2.74 10.68
C ALA A 53 -3.48 -2.92 10.24
N ASN A 54 -3.96 -2.05 9.35
CA ASN A 54 -5.30 -2.16 8.77
C ASN A 54 -5.29 -3.21 7.67
N VAL A 55 -5.54 -4.46 8.04
CA VAL A 55 -5.55 -5.62 7.14
C VAL A 55 -6.98 -5.99 6.81
N PHE A 56 -7.26 -6.07 5.53
CA PHE A 56 -8.55 -6.50 4.98
C PHE A 56 -8.38 -7.69 4.04
N PHE A 57 -9.45 -8.42 3.80
CA PHE A 57 -9.49 -9.48 2.82
C PHE A 57 -10.73 -9.30 1.94
N TYR A 58 -10.51 -9.22 0.63
CA TYR A 58 -11.57 -9.03 -0.35
C TYR A 58 -11.15 -9.63 -1.69
N ALA A 59 -12.10 -10.28 -2.39
CA ALA A 59 -11.87 -10.89 -3.71
C ALA A 59 -10.63 -11.82 -3.75
N HIS A 60 -10.47 -12.66 -2.71
CA HIS A 60 -9.36 -13.62 -2.55
C HIS A 60 -7.97 -12.98 -2.45
N GLN A 61 -7.89 -11.70 -2.10
CA GLN A 61 -6.64 -10.96 -1.91
C GLN A 61 -6.62 -10.28 -0.54
N TYR A 62 -5.42 -10.13 0.00
CA TYR A 62 -5.19 -9.30 1.18
C TYR A 62 -4.92 -7.87 0.77
N TRP A 63 -5.50 -6.96 1.50
CA TRP A 63 -5.38 -5.52 1.32
C TRP A 63 -4.89 -4.90 2.61
N VAL A 64 -3.95 -4.00 2.50
CA VAL A 64 -3.40 -3.30 3.65
C VAL A 64 -3.48 -1.81 3.40
N PHE A 65 -3.98 -1.10 4.40
CA PHE A 65 -3.97 0.36 4.41
C PHE A 65 -3.03 0.87 5.50
N THR A 66 -2.02 1.64 5.07
CA THR A 66 -1.13 2.40 5.95
C THR A 66 -1.11 3.87 5.52
N ASN A 67 -0.06 4.32 4.85
CA ASN A 67 0.02 5.61 4.16
C ASN A 67 -0.51 5.55 2.72
N GLY A 68 -1.00 4.39 2.28
CA GLY A 68 -1.56 4.08 0.99
C GLY A 68 -2.18 2.70 1.02
N TRP A 69 -2.78 2.30 -0.12
CA TRP A 69 -3.34 0.97 -0.29
C TRP A 69 -2.33 0.02 -0.91
N TYR A 70 -2.25 -1.17 -0.36
CA TYR A 70 -1.40 -2.24 -0.87
C TYR A 70 -2.24 -3.51 -1.03
N VAL A 71 -1.93 -4.30 -2.04
CA VAL A 71 -2.56 -5.59 -2.31
C VAL A 71 -1.52 -6.70 -2.36
N GLY A 72 -1.88 -7.88 -1.87
CA GLY A 72 -1.03 -9.07 -1.91
C GLY A 72 -1.83 -10.36 -1.97
N PRO A 73 -1.26 -11.42 -2.55
CA PRO A 73 -1.91 -12.71 -2.66
C PRO A 73 -1.99 -13.45 -1.32
N THR A 74 -1.12 -13.10 -0.39
CA THR A 74 -1.04 -13.73 0.94
C THR A 74 -1.00 -12.67 2.04
N TRP A 75 -1.26 -13.07 3.26
CA TRP A 75 -1.31 -12.22 4.45
C TRP A 75 0.04 -11.56 4.82
N ASN A 76 1.14 -12.03 4.28
CA ASN A 76 2.50 -11.50 4.46
C ASN A 76 3.13 -11.01 3.15
N GLY A 77 2.32 -10.75 2.11
CA GLY A 77 2.79 -10.25 0.82
C GLY A 77 3.15 -11.36 -0.19
N PRO A 78 3.90 -11.09 -1.22
CA PRO A 78 4.45 -9.75 -1.52
C PRO A 78 3.39 -8.68 -1.74
N TRP A 79 3.69 -7.43 -1.39
CA TRP A 79 2.78 -6.30 -1.49
C TRP A 79 3.05 -5.47 -2.73
N ALA A 80 1.98 -5.02 -3.39
CA ALA A 80 2.02 -4.07 -4.48
C ALA A 80 1.22 -2.82 -4.09
N LEU A 81 1.80 -1.63 -4.29
CA LEU A 81 1.10 -0.37 -4.09
C LEU A 81 -0.03 -0.23 -5.12
N VAL A 82 -1.19 0.21 -4.66
CA VAL A 82 -2.37 0.42 -5.50
C VAL A 82 -2.76 1.89 -5.44
N GLU A 83 -2.83 2.53 -6.60
CA GLU A 83 -3.32 3.89 -6.68
C GLU A 83 -4.82 3.96 -6.31
N PRO A 84 -5.29 5.05 -5.66
CA PRO A 84 -6.63 5.14 -5.09
C PRO A 84 -7.77 4.80 -6.05
N GLN A 85 -7.64 5.16 -7.34
CA GLN A 85 -8.64 4.89 -8.36
C GLN A 85 -8.81 3.40 -8.70
N TYR A 86 -7.84 2.56 -8.34
CA TYR A 86 -7.89 1.11 -8.57
C TYR A 86 -8.25 0.32 -7.31
N VAL A 87 -8.46 0.99 -6.18
CA VAL A 87 -8.94 0.32 -4.97
C VAL A 87 -10.41 -0.04 -5.12
N PRO A 88 -10.81 -1.30 -4.89
CA PRO A 88 -12.20 -1.71 -4.99
C PRO A 88 -13.13 -0.91 -4.09
N GLN A 89 -14.26 -0.46 -4.63
CA GLN A 89 -15.26 0.33 -3.89
C GLN A 89 -15.68 -0.28 -2.54
N PRO A 90 -15.89 -1.61 -2.39
CA PRO A 90 -16.21 -2.19 -1.08
C PRO A 90 -15.17 -1.91 0.00
N LEU A 91 -13.88 -1.82 -0.35
CA LEU A 91 -12.81 -1.48 0.60
C LEU A 91 -12.87 0.00 0.99
N LEU A 92 -13.12 0.89 0.03
CA LEU A 92 -13.25 2.33 0.27
C LEU A 92 -14.49 2.68 1.12
N GLN A 93 -15.50 1.81 1.13
CA GLN A 93 -16.73 1.97 1.90
C GLN A 93 -16.67 1.35 3.30
N VAL A 94 -15.57 0.70 3.68
CA VAL A 94 -15.41 0.14 5.02
C VAL A 94 -15.48 1.27 6.05
N PRO A 95 -16.38 1.20 7.07
CA PRO A 95 -16.49 2.23 8.08
C PRO A 95 -15.21 2.40 8.91
N VAL A 96 -14.94 3.64 9.33
CA VAL A 96 -13.74 4.02 10.11
C VAL A 96 -13.57 3.15 11.36
N GLY A 97 -14.67 2.66 11.95
CA GLY A 97 -14.65 1.79 13.12
C GLY A 97 -13.92 0.45 12.92
N TYR A 98 -13.78 -0.01 11.68
CA TYR A 98 -13.10 -1.27 11.34
C TYR A 98 -11.60 -1.11 11.05
N TYR A 99 -11.05 0.09 11.19
CA TYR A 99 -9.62 0.35 11.06
C TYR A 99 -8.94 0.30 12.43
N PRO A 100 -8.20 -0.77 12.80
CA PRO A 100 -7.49 -0.84 14.07
C PRO A 100 -6.47 0.29 14.27
N VAL A 101 -5.74 0.60 13.20
CA VAL A 101 -4.71 1.66 13.19
C VAL A 101 -5.20 2.83 12.36
N ARG A 102 -5.86 3.77 13.01
CA ARG A 102 -6.45 4.95 12.34
C ARG A 102 -5.48 6.12 12.37
N PRO A 103 -5.34 6.85 11.24
CA PRO A 103 -4.67 8.14 11.25
C PRO A 103 -5.30 9.08 12.28
N PRO A 104 -4.52 9.94 12.98
CA PRO A 104 -5.03 10.81 14.05
C PRO A 104 -6.21 11.69 13.61
N HIS A 105 -6.17 12.24 12.40
CA HIS A 105 -7.23 13.11 11.85
C HIS A 105 -8.56 12.37 11.61
N TRP A 106 -8.57 11.02 11.57
CA TRP A 106 -9.80 10.23 11.44
C TRP A 106 -10.54 10.07 12.77
N GLN A 107 -9.98 10.46 13.90
CA GLN A 107 -10.63 10.32 15.21
C GLN A 107 -11.90 11.15 15.35
N GLU A 108 -11.98 12.27 14.63
CA GLU A 108 -13.15 13.15 14.59
C GLU A 108 -14.23 12.69 13.60
N TRP A 109 -13.95 11.67 12.78
CA TRP A 109 -14.87 11.17 11.78
C TRP A 109 -15.84 10.16 12.36
N ARG A 110 -16.99 10.05 11.70
CA ARG A 110 -18.03 9.08 12.09
C ARG A 110 -17.47 7.65 12.00
N ARG A 111 -17.60 6.90 13.09
CA ARG A 111 -17.13 5.51 13.16
C ARG A 111 -17.93 4.54 12.29
N ASP A 112 -19.22 4.86 12.07
CA ASP A 112 -20.18 4.09 11.28
C ASP A 112 -20.19 4.44 9.80
N GLY A 113 -19.40 5.42 9.39
CA GLY A 113 -19.21 5.84 8.01
C GLY A 113 -17.81 5.56 7.47
N PRO A 114 -17.66 5.55 6.14
CA PRO A 114 -16.35 5.37 5.50
C PRO A 114 -15.46 6.59 5.73
N PRO A 115 -14.13 6.42 5.57
CA PRO A 115 -13.20 7.54 5.50
C PRO A 115 -13.55 8.50 4.35
N ARG A 116 -13.17 9.77 4.51
CA ARG A 116 -13.37 10.80 3.48
C ARG A 116 -12.22 10.78 2.48
N TRP A 117 -12.22 9.80 1.60
CA TRP A 117 -11.14 9.59 0.63
C TRP A 117 -10.94 10.76 -0.32
N GLU A 118 -12.00 11.51 -0.64
CA GLU A 118 -11.95 12.67 -1.54
C GLU A 118 -11.09 13.82 -1.01
N ALA A 119 -11.02 13.96 0.32
CA ALA A 119 -10.17 14.96 0.98
C ALA A 119 -8.67 14.59 0.91
N HIS A 120 -8.35 13.39 0.47
CA HIS A 120 -7.00 12.82 0.54
C HIS A 120 -6.62 12.08 -0.76
N SER A 121 -7.27 12.38 -1.88
CA SER A 121 -6.96 11.73 -3.15
C SER A 121 -5.67 12.29 -3.77
N GLY A 122 -4.63 11.51 -3.72
CA GLY A 122 -3.57 11.43 -4.71
C GLY A 122 -2.34 12.30 -4.48
N ARG A 123 -2.38 13.57 -4.33
CA ARG A 123 -1.16 14.42 -4.29
C ARG A 123 -0.80 14.87 -2.88
N GLU A 124 -1.78 15.09 -2.04
CA GLU A 124 -1.61 15.61 -0.67
C GLU A 124 -0.90 14.65 0.28
N TRP A 125 -1.00 13.33 0.08
CA TRP A 125 -0.30 12.34 0.91
C TRP A 125 1.22 12.46 0.83
N HIS A 126 1.74 12.81 -0.34
CA HIS A 126 3.17 13.02 -0.53
C HIS A 126 3.59 14.44 -0.14
N GLU A 127 2.74 15.44 -0.38
CA GLU A 127 3.04 16.83 -0.06
C GLU A 127 3.02 17.09 1.45
N GLU A 128 2.03 16.59 2.22
CA GLU A 128 2.02 16.74 3.68
C GLU A 128 3.16 16.02 4.39
N ALA A 129 3.60 14.87 3.88
CA ALA A 129 4.79 14.20 4.42
C ALA A 129 6.06 15.00 4.11
N HIS A 130 6.15 15.56 2.89
CA HIS A 130 7.25 16.43 2.48
C HIS A 130 7.22 17.76 3.22
N GLU A 131 6.07 18.43 3.35
CA GLU A 131 5.97 19.70 4.05
C GLU A 131 6.25 19.60 5.55
N ARG A 132 5.93 18.47 6.20
CA ARG A 132 6.32 18.23 7.59
C ARG A 132 7.83 18.06 7.72
N ASP A 133 8.44 17.31 6.83
CA ASP A 133 9.89 17.11 6.80
C ASP A 133 10.64 18.44 6.55
N TRP A 134 10.16 19.27 5.61
CA TRP A 134 10.70 20.59 5.36
C TRP A 134 10.52 21.55 6.54
N ARG A 135 9.36 21.56 7.22
CA ARG A 135 9.11 22.40 8.39
C ARG A 135 9.98 22.01 9.60
N GLU A 136 10.15 20.73 9.86
CA GLU A 136 11.09 20.28 10.89
C GLU A 136 12.53 20.67 10.56
N HIS A 137 12.91 20.62 9.30
CA HIS A 137 14.21 21.08 8.86
C HIS A 137 14.36 22.62 8.96
N GLU A 138 13.37 23.42 8.60
CA GLU A 138 13.40 24.88 8.73
C GLU A 138 13.43 25.34 10.19
N GLU A 139 12.69 24.72 11.09
CA GLU A 139 12.77 25.03 12.54
C GLU A 139 14.12 24.68 13.14
N HIS A 140 14.82 23.70 12.61
CA HIS A 140 16.16 23.33 13.05
C HIS A 140 17.25 24.25 12.47
N TRP A 141 17.02 24.82 11.28
CA TRP A 141 17.96 25.75 10.62
C TRP A 141 17.72 27.21 10.96
N GLY A 142 16.53 27.56 11.48
CA GLY A 142 16.16 28.94 11.80
C GLY A 142 16.88 29.57 13.01
N ARG A 143 17.68 28.82 13.76
CA ARG A 143 18.36 29.31 14.97
C ARG A 143 19.88 29.31 14.91
N GLY A 144 20.49 29.09 13.79
CA GLY A 144 21.95 29.17 13.67
C GLY A 144 22.45 28.95 12.26
N CYS A 145 23.41 29.74 11.88
CA CYS A 145 24.12 29.57 10.61
C CYS A 145 24.78 28.19 10.54
N PRO A 146 24.56 27.40 9.45
CA PRO A 146 25.26 26.13 9.27
C PRO A 146 26.76 26.31 9.36
N PRO A 147 27.47 25.40 10.05
CA PRO A 147 28.93 25.54 10.28
C PRO A 147 29.75 25.73 9.00
N GLY A 148 29.28 25.19 7.87
CA GLY A 148 29.93 25.34 6.57
C GLY A 148 29.75 26.72 5.93
N LEU A 149 28.64 27.38 6.17
CA LEU A 149 28.34 28.73 5.64
C LEU A 149 28.87 29.83 6.54
N ALA A 150 28.89 29.58 7.86
CA ALA A 150 29.53 30.50 8.81
C ALA A 150 31.03 30.73 8.50
N LYS A 151 31.74 29.67 8.11
CA LYS A 151 33.15 29.75 7.70
C LYS A 151 33.39 30.53 6.40
N GLN A 152 32.33 30.72 5.61
CA GLN A 152 32.38 31.45 4.34
C GLN A 152 31.85 32.89 4.42
N GLY A 153 31.44 33.33 5.61
CA GLY A 153 30.88 34.67 5.84
C GLY A 153 29.55 34.90 5.08
N ARG A 154 28.79 33.84 4.78
CA ARG A 154 27.58 33.85 3.95
C ARG A 154 26.28 33.78 4.72
N CYS A 155 26.31 33.98 6.02
CA CYS A 155 25.16 34.22 6.86
C CYS A 155 25.12 35.71 7.23
#